data_85d11e93054c3600143f928f7c533fcf
#
_entry.id   85d11e93054c3600143f928f7c533fcf
#
_cell.length_a   1.000
_cell.length_b   1.000
_cell.length_c   1.000
_cell.angle_alpha   90.00
_cell.angle_beta   90.00
_cell.angle_gamma   90.00
#
_symmetry.space_group_name_H-M   'P 1'
#
loop_
_entity.id
_entity.type
_entity.pdbx_description
1 polymer ?
#
loop_
_entity_poly.entity_id
_entity_poly.type
_entity_poly.pdbx_seq_one_letter_code
_entity_poly.pdbx_strand_id
1 'polypeptide(L)'
;MDIRKIRYKTNLVPLQGLGVLLLFILFTTSVCAVELNSKNRDLKYVETIVARSKKIVDKLDLKDSDAALNVLNIVSNKYFTLNDIYAKRDSDIAKIKRSTLTGEAKKAALGAAQNEKEAALYRSHFAFPAELSLYLNESQIEAIKDGITFGVVKVTYDATLEMIPTLKEEEKTQILAWLKEAREFSIDAENSNKKHEAFGKYKGRINNYLSKRGYDLVKEREGWYARIKVRDAEKKK
;
A
#
# COMPACT_ATOMS: atom_id res chain seq x y z
N MET A 1 18.58 -13.16 65.43
CA MET A 1 19.45 -14.24 64.89
C MET A 1 20.22 -13.60 63.73
N ASP A 2 21.49 -13.43 64.00
CA ASP A 2 22.43 -12.49 63.34
C ASP A 2 23.10 -13.23 62.13
N ILE A 3 23.01 -12.73 60.93
CA ILE A 3 23.71 -13.29 59.76
C ILE A 3 24.79 -12.29 59.34
N ARG A 4 25.98 -12.57 59.83
CA ARG A 4 27.23 -11.80 59.64
C ARG A 4 27.76 -11.96 58.24
N LYS A 5 28.10 -10.84 57.69
CA LYS A 5 29.20 -10.49 56.77
C LYS A 5 30.12 -11.63 56.32
N ILE A 6 30.05 -11.92 55.02
CA ILE A 6 31.09 -12.60 54.28
C ILE A 6 31.78 -11.51 53.44
N ARG A 7 33.04 -11.18 53.84
CA ARG A 7 33.96 -10.32 53.05
C ARG A 7 34.70 -11.19 52.03
N TYR A 8 34.50 -10.98 50.80
CA TYR A 8 35.43 -11.49 49.75
C TYR A 8 36.58 -10.50 49.58
N LYS A 9 37.82 -10.98 49.83
CA LYS A 9 39.07 -10.30 49.46
C LYS A 9 39.25 -10.51 47.96
N THR A 10 39.13 -9.45 47.17
CA THR A 10 39.54 -9.46 45.77
C THR A 10 41.02 -9.06 45.70
N ASN A 11 41.86 -10.03 45.37
CA ASN A 11 43.25 -9.75 44.98
C ASN A 11 43.25 -9.18 43.56
N LEU A 12 43.47 -7.91 43.42
CA LEU A 12 43.73 -7.22 42.16
C LEU A 12 45.15 -7.58 41.70
N VAL A 13 45.26 -8.35 40.64
CA VAL A 13 46.49 -8.52 39.86
C VAL A 13 46.52 -7.41 38.80
N PRO A 14 47.60 -6.59 38.68
CA PRO A 14 47.67 -5.60 37.64
C PRO A 14 47.95 -6.28 36.30
N LEU A 15 47.00 -6.27 35.38
CA LEU A 15 47.23 -6.62 33.97
C LEU A 15 47.88 -5.42 33.26
N GLN A 16 49.18 -5.46 33.14
CA GLN A 16 49.90 -4.65 32.17
C GLN A 16 49.74 -5.27 30.77
N GLY A 17 49.25 -4.50 29.84
CA GLY A 17 49.54 -4.62 28.41
C GLY A 17 48.85 -5.76 27.65
N LEU A 18 47.57 -5.65 27.41
CA LEU A 18 46.98 -6.25 26.20
C LEU A 18 46.12 -5.20 25.51
N GLY A 19 46.59 -4.73 24.36
CA GLY A 19 45.83 -3.89 23.47
C GLY A 19 44.56 -4.63 23.04
N VAL A 20 43.38 -4.18 23.50
CA VAL A 20 42.11 -4.68 23.04
C VAL A 20 41.92 -4.18 21.61
N LEU A 21 42.31 -5.01 20.65
CA LEU A 21 41.92 -4.85 19.25
C LEU A 21 40.39 -5.06 19.15
N LEU A 22 39.64 -3.96 19.24
CA LEU A 22 38.22 -3.96 18.97
C LEU A 22 38.05 -4.27 17.47
N LEU A 23 37.87 -5.55 17.16
CA LEU A 23 37.47 -6.00 15.84
C LEU A 23 36.01 -5.54 15.65
N PHE A 24 35.82 -4.38 15.04
CA PHE A 24 34.55 -3.99 14.47
C PHE A 24 34.24 -4.98 13.34
N ILE A 25 33.55 -6.08 13.65
CA ILE A 25 32.91 -6.91 12.65
C ILE A 25 31.78 -6.08 12.09
N LEU A 26 32.04 -5.40 10.97
CA LEU A 26 31.02 -4.85 10.11
C LEU A 26 30.18 -6.05 9.61
N PHE A 27 29.09 -6.36 10.32
CA PHE A 27 28.03 -7.16 9.76
C PHE A 27 27.44 -6.34 8.61
N THR A 28 28.00 -6.50 7.42
CA THR A 28 27.28 -6.17 6.20
C THR A 28 26.12 -7.17 6.12
N THR A 29 24.96 -6.78 6.63
CA THR A 29 23.73 -7.50 6.33
C THR A 29 23.52 -7.35 4.83
N SER A 30 24.02 -8.29 4.05
CA SER A 30 23.61 -8.44 2.66
C SER A 30 22.10 -8.70 2.68
N VAL A 31 21.31 -7.66 2.50
CA VAL A 31 19.87 -7.83 2.24
C VAL A 31 19.82 -8.62 0.96
N CYS A 32 19.27 -9.86 1.04
CA CYS A 32 19.17 -10.75 -0.09
C CYS A 32 18.40 -10.03 -1.21
N ALA A 33 18.95 -10.04 -2.43
CA ALA A 33 18.30 -9.40 -3.57
C ALA A 33 16.90 -10.02 -3.79
N VAL A 34 15.89 -9.18 -3.93
CA VAL A 34 14.52 -9.62 -4.21
C VAL A 34 14.45 -10.09 -5.65
N GLU A 35 14.13 -11.35 -5.88
CA GLU A 35 13.95 -11.90 -7.21
C GLU A 35 12.63 -11.46 -7.82
N LEU A 36 12.65 -11.18 -9.13
CA LEU A 36 11.43 -10.95 -9.91
C LEU A 36 10.72 -12.29 -10.17
N ASN A 37 9.49 -12.43 -9.68
CA ASN A 37 8.69 -13.65 -9.84
C ASN A 37 8.09 -13.77 -11.26
N SER A 38 8.95 -13.84 -12.28
CA SER A 38 8.58 -13.85 -13.70
C SER A 38 8.47 -15.26 -14.31
N LYS A 39 8.92 -16.31 -13.60
CA LYS A 39 8.94 -17.69 -14.09
C LYS A 39 7.54 -18.17 -14.49
N ASN A 40 7.42 -18.81 -15.65
CA ASN A 40 6.19 -19.36 -16.22
C ASN A 40 5.11 -18.29 -16.54
N ARG A 41 5.50 -17.02 -16.71
CA ARG A 41 4.61 -15.94 -17.14
C ARG A 41 4.87 -15.56 -18.59
N ASP A 42 3.84 -15.02 -19.23
CA ASP A 42 3.98 -14.41 -20.55
C ASP A 42 4.96 -13.23 -20.49
N LEU A 43 5.95 -13.21 -21.39
CA LEU A 43 7.02 -12.19 -21.39
C LEU A 43 6.47 -10.78 -21.57
N LYS A 44 5.51 -10.59 -22.48
CA LYS A 44 4.92 -9.27 -22.73
C LYS A 44 4.13 -8.76 -21.53
N TYR A 45 3.48 -9.67 -20.79
CA TYR A 45 2.84 -9.34 -19.54
C TYR A 45 3.87 -8.91 -18.47
N VAL A 46 4.97 -9.65 -18.33
CA VAL A 46 6.06 -9.30 -17.40
C VAL A 46 6.62 -7.92 -17.72
N GLU A 47 6.97 -7.66 -18.97
CA GLU A 47 7.49 -6.36 -19.42
C GLU A 47 6.51 -5.21 -19.11
N THR A 48 5.22 -5.44 -19.37
CA THR A 48 4.16 -4.44 -19.08
C THR A 48 4.08 -4.12 -17.59
N ILE A 49 4.15 -5.13 -16.73
CA ILE A 49 4.09 -4.93 -15.27
C ILE A 49 5.35 -4.25 -14.77
N VAL A 50 6.53 -4.68 -15.20
CA VAL A 50 7.80 -4.05 -14.81
C VAL A 50 7.85 -2.60 -15.26
N ALA A 51 7.44 -2.29 -16.49
CA ALA A 51 7.39 -0.91 -16.98
C ALA A 51 6.41 -0.03 -16.18
N ARG A 52 5.26 -0.58 -15.77
CA ARG A 52 4.29 0.10 -14.90
C ARG A 52 4.87 0.34 -13.52
N SER A 53 5.48 -0.65 -12.91
CA SER A 53 6.12 -0.57 -11.60
C SER A 53 7.26 0.44 -11.61
N LYS A 54 8.07 0.45 -12.67
CA LYS A 54 9.16 1.41 -12.85
C LYS A 54 8.68 2.85 -12.82
N LYS A 55 7.57 3.18 -13.50
CA LYS A 55 6.98 4.53 -13.48
C LYS A 55 6.54 4.98 -12.08
N ILE A 56 6.28 4.05 -11.18
CA ILE A 56 5.92 4.35 -9.79
C ILE A 56 7.20 4.57 -8.97
N VAL A 57 8.14 3.65 -9.08
CA VAL A 57 9.39 3.65 -8.30
C VAL A 57 10.30 4.81 -8.68
N ASP A 58 10.42 5.16 -9.96
CA ASP A 58 11.24 6.28 -10.43
C ASP A 58 10.85 7.62 -9.78
N LYS A 59 9.60 7.78 -9.35
CA LYS A 59 9.13 9.00 -8.67
C LYS A 59 9.71 9.19 -7.27
N LEU A 60 10.28 8.13 -6.69
CA LEU A 60 10.91 8.20 -5.37
C LEU A 60 12.35 8.73 -5.43
N ASP A 61 12.94 8.80 -6.63
CA ASP A 61 14.33 9.26 -6.86
C ASP A 61 15.35 8.58 -5.92
N LEU A 62 15.23 7.25 -5.78
CA LEU A 62 16.11 6.47 -4.93
C LEU A 62 17.55 6.52 -5.47
N LYS A 63 18.49 6.91 -4.61
CA LYS A 63 19.92 7.06 -5.00
C LYS A 63 20.69 5.74 -4.99
N ASP A 64 20.23 4.79 -4.16
CA ASP A 64 20.77 3.44 -4.11
C ASP A 64 20.10 2.59 -5.22
N SER A 65 20.93 2.15 -6.18
CA SER A 65 20.47 1.35 -7.33
C SER A 65 19.94 -0.03 -6.92
N ASP A 66 20.54 -0.63 -5.89
CA ASP A 66 20.15 -1.96 -5.43
C ASP A 66 18.83 -1.90 -4.66
N ALA A 67 18.67 -0.88 -3.82
CA ALA A 67 17.38 -0.61 -3.19
C ALA A 67 16.29 -0.31 -4.24
N ALA A 68 16.59 0.49 -5.27
CA ALA A 68 15.65 0.80 -6.34
C ALA A 68 15.23 -0.46 -7.12
N LEU A 69 16.17 -1.37 -7.42
CA LEU A 69 15.88 -2.64 -8.08
C LEU A 69 15.03 -3.56 -7.20
N ASN A 70 15.36 -3.69 -5.92
CA ASN A 70 14.59 -4.50 -4.98
C ASN A 70 13.15 -3.96 -4.83
N VAL A 71 12.97 -2.66 -4.68
CA VAL A 71 11.65 -2.01 -4.63
C VAL A 71 10.87 -2.24 -5.93
N LEU A 72 11.52 -2.12 -7.09
CA LEU A 72 10.91 -2.41 -8.39
C LEU A 72 10.39 -3.85 -8.46
N ASN A 73 11.19 -4.82 -7.99
CA ASN A 73 10.82 -6.23 -7.98
C ASN A 73 9.68 -6.49 -6.99
N ILE A 74 9.69 -5.90 -5.79
CA ILE A 74 8.59 -6.00 -4.81
C ILE A 74 7.28 -5.47 -5.41
N VAL A 75 7.30 -4.28 -6.02
CA VAL A 75 6.10 -3.69 -6.63
C VAL A 75 5.60 -4.53 -7.80
N SER A 76 6.49 -5.06 -8.64
CA SER A 76 6.13 -5.94 -9.75
C SER A 76 5.55 -7.27 -9.25
N ASN A 77 6.17 -7.86 -8.24
CA ASN A 77 5.71 -9.10 -7.61
C ASN A 77 4.33 -8.93 -6.94
N LYS A 78 4.02 -7.74 -6.39
CA LYS A 78 2.68 -7.44 -5.89
C LYS A 78 1.62 -7.59 -6.99
N TYR A 79 1.86 -7.05 -8.18
CA TYR A 79 0.95 -7.23 -9.32
C TYR A 79 0.81 -8.70 -9.73
N PHE A 80 1.91 -9.44 -9.77
CA PHE A 80 1.89 -10.87 -10.11
C PHE A 80 1.10 -11.68 -9.06
N THR A 81 1.33 -11.41 -7.78
CA THR A 81 0.61 -12.07 -6.68
C THR A 81 -0.89 -11.82 -6.76
N LEU A 82 -1.32 -10.57 -7.01
CA LEU A 82 -2.73 -10.25 -7.19
C LEU A 82 -3.33 -11.01 -8.38
N ASN A 83 -2.63 -11.01 -9.53
CA ASN A 83 -3.09 -11.76 -10.70
C ASN A 83 -3.28 -13.26 -10.40
N ASP A 84 -2.34 -13.88 -9.68
CA ASP A 84 -2.39 -15.29 -9.33
C ASP A 84 -3.56 -15.62 -8.39
N ILE A 85 -3.79 -14.75 -7.38
CA ILE A 85 -4.90 -14.90 -6.44
C ILE A 85 -6.25 -14.85 -7.17
N TYR A 86 -6.43 -13.89 -8.06
CA TYR A 86 -7.68 -13.74 -8.81
C TYR A 86 -7.85 -14.85 -9.85
N ALA A 87 -6.78 -15.23 -10.57
CA ALA A 87 -6.82 -16.32 -11.53
C ALA A 87 -7.15 -17.67 -10.86
N LYS A 88 -6.60 -17.92 -9.67
CA LYS A 88 -6.93 -19.11 -8.87
C LYS A 88 -8.41 -19.14 -8.49
N ARG A 89 -8.94 -18.04 -7.94
CA ARG A 89 -10.37 -17.91 -7.63
C ARG A 89 -11.23 -18.23 -8.86
N ASP A 90 -10.93 -17.65 -10.01
CA ASP A 90 -11.71 -17.83 -11.23
C ASP A 90 -11.65 -19.27 -11.74
N SER A 91 -10.49 -19.89 -11.69
CA SER A 91 -10.30 -21.30 -12.00
C SER A 91 -11.14 -22.20 -11.09
N ASP A 92 -11.10 -21.96 -9.77
CA ASP A 92 -11.85 -22.77 -8.82
C ASP A 92 -13.37 -22.57 -8.98
N ILE A 93 -13.84 -21.35 -9.17
CA ILE A 93 -15.25 -21.05 -9.48
C ILE A 93 -15.67 -21.77 -10.78
N ALA A 94 -14.83 -21.75 -11.82
CA ALA A 94 -15.13 -22.42 -13.09
C ALA A 94 -15.22 -23.96 -12.93
N LYS A 95 -14.34 -24.57 -12.12
CA LYS A 95 -14.43 -26.01 -11.78
C LYS A 95 -15.71 -26.35 -11.02
N ILE A 96 -16.06 -25.54 -9.99
CA ILE A 96 -17.28 -25.73 -9.20
C ILE A 96 -18.54 -25.60 -10.06
N LYS A 97 -18.58 -24.62 -10.98
CA LYS A 97 -19.72 -24.44 -11.90
C LYS A 97 -19.94 -25.65 -12.82
N ARG A 98 -18.85 -26.31 -13.23
CA ARG A 98 -18.88 -27.52 -14.11
C ARG A 98 -19.04 -28.83 -13.34
N SER A 99 -18.94 -28.82 -12.02
CA SER A 99 -19.11 -30.02 -11.19
C SER A 99 -20.58 -30.43 -11.07
N THR A 100 -20.79 -31.63 -10.54
CA THR A 100 -22.13 -32.16 -10.24
C THR A 100 -22.74 -31.60 -8.94
N LEU A 101 -22.04 -30.73 -8.25
CA LEU A 101 -22.53 -30.10 -7.01
C LEU A 101 -23.80 -29.26 -7.27
N THR A 102 -24.78 -29.39 -6.41
CA THR A 102 -26.04 -28.62 -6.45
C THR A 102 -26.40 -28.05 -5.07
N GLY A 103 -27.38 -27.17 -5.02
CA GLY A 103 -27.96 -26.66 -3.77
C GLY A 103 -26.90 -26.08 -2.81
N GLU A 104 -27.00 -26.42 -1.53
CA GLU A 104 -26.14 -25.91 -0.48
C GLU A 104 -24.67 -26.37 -0.64
N ALA A 105 -24.42 -27.56 -1.18
CA ALA A 105 -23.05 -28.03 -1.42
C ALA A 105 -22.33 -27.15 -2.45
N LYS A 106 -23.00 -26.76 -3.52
CA LYS A 106 -22.45 -25.83 -4.53
C LYS A 106 -22.22 -24.45 -3.96
N LYS A 107 -23.15 -23.92 -3.18
CA LYS A 107 -23.06 -22.63 -2.51
C LYS A 107 -21.87 -22.60 -1.52
N ALA A 108 -21.72 -23.67 -0.71
CA ALA A 108 -20.60 -23.80 0.21
C ALA A 108 -19.25 -23.82 -0.51
N ALA A 109 -19.14 -24.57 -1.62
CA ALA A 109 -17.91 -24.63 -2.41
C ALA A 109 -17.54 -23.27 -3.03
N LEU A 110 -18.52 -22.53 -3.57
CA LEU A 110 -18.30 -21.17 -4.08
C LEU A 110 -17.88 -20.21 -2.95
N GLY A 111 -18.50 -20.32 -1.78
CA GLY A 111 -18.12 -19.55 -0.59
C GLY A 111 -16.70 -19.85 -0.16
N ALA A 112 -16.28 -21.13 -0.16
CA ALA A 112 -14.93 -21.53 0.19
C ALA A 112 -13.88 -20.93 -0.77
N ALA A 113 -14.12 -20.96 -2.09
CA ALA A 113 -13.23 -20.36 -3.08
C ALA A 113 -13.12 -18.83 -2.88
N GLN A 114 -14.21 -18.15 -2.52
CA GLN A 114 -14.17 -16.72 -2.20
C GLN A 114 -13.39 -16.44 -0.92
N ASN A 115 -13.60 -17.22 0.14
CA ASN A 115 -12.90 -17.07 1.41
C ASN A 115 -11.39 -17.33 1.25
N GLU A 116 -10.99 -18.28 0.43
CA GLU A 116 -9.58 -18.53 0.14
C GLU A 116 -8.92 -17.34 -0.55
N LYS A 117 -9.61 -16.73 -1.53
CA LYS A 117 -9.14 -15.49 -2.16
C LYS A 117 -8.99 -14.38 -1.13
N GLU A 118 -9.99 -14.15 -0.26
CA GLU A 118 -9.92 -13.10 0.77
C GLU A 118 -8.75 -13.33 1.74
N ALA A 119 -8.54 -14.58 2.18
CA ALA A 119 -7.41 -14.93 3.04
C ALA A 119 -6.05 -14.69 2.37
N ALA A 120 -5.95 -14.97 1.06
CA ALA A 120 -4.73 -14.72 0.29
C ALA A 120 -4.48 -13.21 0.10
N LEU A 121 -5.52 -12.43 -0.21
CA LEU A 121 -5.43 -10.96 -0.30
C LEU A 121 -5.02 -10.35 1.04
N TYR A 122 -5.60 -10.80 2.16
CA TYR A 122 -5.25 -10.34 3.50
C TYR A 122 -3.76 -10.54 3.79
N ARG A 123 -3.21 -11.73 3.53
CA ARG A 123 -1.77 -11.98 3.70
C ARG A 123 -0.93 -11.07 2.81
N SER A 124 -1.27 -10.95 1.53
CA SER A 124 -0.56 -10.11 0.57
C SER A 124 -0.63 -8.62 0.93
N HIS A 125 -1.73 -8.17 1.56
CA HIS A 125 -1.91 -6.79 2.00
C HIS A 125 -0.84 -6.40 3.03
N PHE A 126 -0.61 -7.23 4.04
CA PHE A 126 0.35 -6.95 5.10
C PHE A 126 1.79 -7.28 4.73
N ALA A 127 2.03 -8.30 3.89
CA ALA A 127 3.37 -8.64 3.42
C ALA A 127 3.99 -7.50 2.60
N PHE A 128 3.21 -6.88 1.72
CA PHE A 128 3.70 -5.87 0.79
C PHE A 128 4.37 -4.64 1.44
N PRO A 129 3.76 -3.91 2.38
CA PRO A 129 4.43 -2.81 3.05
C PRO A 129 5.57 -3.29 3.96
N ALA A 130 5.50 -4.49 4.53
CA ALA A 130 6.58 -5.07 5.32
C ALA A 130 7.83 -5.34 4.47
N GLU A 131 7.69 -5.88 3.27
CA GLU A 131 8.80 -6.06 2.32
C GLU A 131 9.39 -4.72 1.88
N LEU A 132 8.56 -3.73 1.59
CA LEU A 132 9.01 -2.38 1.22
C LEU A 132 9.78 -1.70 2.35
N SER A 133 9.42 -1.94 3.61
CA SER A 133 10.07 -1.31 4.78
C SER A 133 11.54 -1.71 4.97
N LEU A 134 12.01 -2.75 4.28
CA LEU A 134 13.43 -3.11 4.24
C LEU A 134 14.28 -2.09 3.47
N TYR A 135 13.66 -1.30 2.59
CA TYR A 135 14.34 -0.39 1.67
C TYR A 135 13.81 1.05 1.71
N LEU A 136 12.60 1.26 2.22
CA LEU A 136 11.87 2.53 2.16
C LEU A 136 11.42 2.97 3.54
N ASN A 137 11.38 4.30 3.74
CA ASN A 137 10.70 4.88 4.89
C ASN A 137 9.17 4.92 4.67
N GLU A 138 8.42 5.27 5.72
CA GLU A 138 6.97 5.27 5.71
C GLU A 138 6.37 6.19 4.63
N SER A 139 6.92 7.39 4.44
CA SER A 139 6.42 8.32 3.42
C SER A 139 6.64 7.80 1.99
N GLN A 140 7.72 7.09 1.74
CA GLN A 140 8.01 6.45 0.45
C GLN A 140 7.08 5.25 0.20
N ILE A 141 6.78 4.45 1.24
CA ILE A 141 5.79 3.36 1.15
C ILE A 141 4.40 3.93 0.81
N GLU A 142 3.99 5.01 1.45
CA GLU A 142 2.75 5.70 1.13
C GLU A 142 2.73 6.20 -0.33
N ALA A 143 3.84 6.76 -0.83
CA ALA A 143 3.95 7.17 -2.22
C ALA A 143 3.84 6.00 -3.22
N ILE A 144 4.39 4.82 -2.90
CA ILE A 144 4.19 3.59 -3.70
C ILE A 144 2.72 3.21 -3.73
N LYS A 145 2.04 3.17 -2.57
CA LYS A 145 0.61 2.85 -2.49
C LYS A 145 -0.23 3.83 -3.32
N ASP A 146 0.08 5.12 -3.24
CA ASP A 146 -0.56 6.15 -4.05
C ASP A 146 -0.30 5.94 -5.55
N GLY A 147 0.92 5.59 -5.94
CA GLY A 147 1.28 5.26 -7.32
C GLY A 147 0.49 4.08 -7.88
N ILE A 148 0.34 2.99 -7.11
CA ILE A 148 -0.44 1.81 -7.49
C ILE A 148 -1.94 2.13 -7.65
N THR A 149 -2.43 3.14 -6.94
CA THR A 149 -3.83 3.59 -6.94
C THR A 149 -4.05 4.91 -7.69
N PHE A 150 -3.16 5.23 -8.64
CA PHE A 150 -3.25 6.36 -9.57
C PHE A 150 -3.27 7.75 -8.91
N GLY A 151 -2.80 7.88 -7.68
CA GLY A 151 -2.79 9.14 -6.92
C GLY A 151 -4.20 9.65 -6.57
N VAL A 152 -5.21 8.78 -6.55
CA VAL A 152 -6.63 9.18 -6.36
C VAL A 152 -6.85 9.86 -5.02
N VAL A 153 -6.10 9.51 -3.97
CA VAL A 153 -6.19 10.17 -2.66
C VAL A 153 -5.92 11.66 -2.81
N LYS A 154 -4.74 12.02 -3.31
CA LYS A 154 -4.36 13.43 -3.46
C LYS A 154 -5.30 14.19 -4.40
N VAL A 155 -5.57 13.64 -5.58
CA VAL A 155 -6.43 14.30 -6.58
C VAL A 155 -7.84 14.54 -6.03
N THR A 156 -8.42 13.55 -5.33
CA THR A 156 -9.76 13.69 -4.78
C THR A 156 -9.79 14.64 -3.57
N TYR A 157 -8.77 14.56 -2.71
CA TYR A 157 -8.65 15.44 -1.54
C TYR A 157 -8.51 16.90 -1.96
N ASP A 158 -7.55 17.20 -2.81
CA ASP A 158 -7.31 18.57 -3.30
C ASP A 158 -8.56 19.16 -4.00
N ALA A 159 -9.19 18.36 -4.88
CA ALA A 159 -10.43 18.78 -5.55
C ALA A 159 -11.57 19.06 -4.55
N THR A 160 -11.66 18.27 -3.46
CA THR A 160 -12.68 18.50 -2.43
C THR A 160 -12.41 19.78 -1.65
N LEU A 161 -11.14 20.07 -1.31
CA LEU A 161 -10.76 21.33 -0.64
C LEU A 161 -10.98 22.53 -1.55
N GLU A 162 -10.66 22.43 -2.84
CA GLU A 162 -10.95 23.51 -3.81
C GLU A 162 -12.46 23.71 -4.00
N MET A 163 -13.23 22.62 -4.02
CA MET A 163 -14.69 22.69 -4.20
C MET A 163 -15.37 23.37 -3.02
N ILE A 164 -14.94 23.07 -1.79
CA ILE A 164 -15.54 23.57 -0.56
C ILE A 164 -14.48 24.29 0.30
N PRO A 165 -14.14 25.56 0.02
CA PRO A 165 -13.10 26.29 0.75
C PRO A 165 -13.42 26.51 2.23
N THR A 166 -14.68 26.36 2.62
CA THR A 166 -15.17 26.57 3.99
C THR A 166 -15.11 25.34 4.88
N LEU A 167 -14.52 24.23 4.39
CA LEU A 167 -14.34 23.01 5.18
C LEU A 167 -13.54 23.28 6.46
N LYS A 168 -14.05 22.78 7.57
CA LYS A 168 -13.36 22.80 8.86
C LYS A 168 -12.23 21.78 8.90
N GLU A 169 -11.24 22.00 9.77
CA GLU A 169 -10.08 21.10 9.88
C GLU A 169 -10.46 19.66 10.25
N GLU A 170 -11.46 19.49 11.10
CA GLU A 170 -12.00 18.17 11.47
C GLU A 170 -12.59 17.44 10.27
N GLU A 171 -13.25 18.17 9.35
CA GLU A 171 -13.85 17.61 8.14
C GLU A 171 -12.78 17.24 7.12
N LYS A 172 -11.78 18.08 6.93
CA LYS A 172 -10.61 17.80 6.09
C LYS A 172 -9.89 16.54 6.57
N THR A 173 -9.64 16.43 7.88
CA THR A 173 -9.01 15.26 8.49
C THR A 173 -9.83 13.99 8.26
N GLN A 174 -11.15 14.07 8.47
CA GLN A 174 -12.04 12.91 8.26
C GLN A 174 -12.10 12.48 6.79
N ILE A 175 -12.15 13.42 5.86
CA ILE A 175 -12.14 13.15 4.41
C ILE A 175 -10.84 12.46 4.01
N LEU A 176 -9.69 12.99 4.47
CA LEU A 176 -8.39 12.38 4.18
C LEU A 176 -8.28 10.96 4.74
N ALA A 177 -8.76 10.73 5.97
CA ALA A 177 -8.77 9.41 6.58
C ALA A 177 -9.57 8.40 5.74
N TRP A 178 -10.75 8.77 5.27
CA TRP A 178 -11.56 7.91 4.41
C TRP A 178 -10.96 7.67 3.03
N LEU A 179 -10.28 8.65 2.46
CA LEU A 179 -9.58 8.45 1.18
C LEU A 179 -8.38 7.52 1.33
N LYS A 180 -7.66 7.58 2.45
CA LYS A 180 -6.60 6.62 2.78
C LYS A 180 -7.18 5.22 3.00
N GLU A 181 -8.28 5.08 3.71
CA GLU A 181 -8.99 3.80 3.89
C GLU A 181 -9.42 3.22 2.53
N ALA A 182 -9.98 4.04 1.65
CA ALA A 182 -10.34 3.64 0.28
C ALA A 182 -9.12 3.14 -0.51
N ARG A 183 -7.95 3.75 -0.32
CA ARG A 183 -6.70 3.34 -0.95
C ARG A 183 -6.27 1.95 -0.50
N GLU A 184 -6.35 1.65 0.80
CA GLU A 184 -5.99 0.33 1.33
C GLU A 184 -6.86 -0.79 0.72
N PHE A 185 -8.15 -0.56 0.51
CA PHE A 185 -8.99 -1.51 -0.25
C PHE A 185 -8.67 -1.55 -1.74
N SER A 186 -8.29 -0.40 -2.30
CA SER A 186 -8.03 -0.25 -3.74
C SER A 186 -6.75 -0.94 -4.17
N ILE A 187 -5.73 -0.97 -3.31
CA ILE A 187 -4.40 -1.50 -3.65
C ILE A 187 -4.45 -3.00 -4.00
N ASP A 188 -5.37 -3.74 -3.40
CA ASP A 188 -5.56 -5.17 -3.59
C ASP A 188 -6.65 -5.51 -4.63
N ALA A 189 -7.27 -4.50 -5.23
CA ALA A 189 -8.33 -4.72 -6.19
C ALA A 189 -7.81 -5.33 -7.50
N GLU A 190 -8.61 -6.20 -8.09
CA GLU A 190 -8.31 -7.05 -9.24
C GLU A 190 -7.81 -6.28 -10.47
N ASN A 191 -8.41 -5.13 -10.73
CA ASN A 191 -8.10 -4.33 -11.92
C ASN A 191 -8.40 -2.84 -11.68
N SER A 192 -8.07 -2.00 -12.66
CA SER A 192 -8.26 -0.56 -12.60
C SER A 192 -9.71 -0.15 -12.28
N ASN A 193 -10.69 -0.79 -12.91
CA ASN A 193 -12.10 -0.47 -12.69
C ASN A 193 -12.51 -0.76 -11.24
N LYS A 194 -12.08 -1.89 -10.67
CA LYS A 194 -12.33 -2.24 -9.27
C LYS A 194 -11.61 -1.31 -8.30
N LYS A 195 -10.44 -0.80 -8.65
CA LYS A 195 -9.77 0.26 -7.88
C LYS A 195 -10.61 1.53 -7.83
N HIS A 196 -11.09 2.00 -8.97
CA HIS A 196 -11.96 3.18 -9.04
C HIS A 196 -13.31 2.98 -8.34
N GLU A 197 -13.89 1.77 -8.42
CA GLU A 197 -15.12 1.43 -7.71
C GLU A 197 -14.95 1.54 -6.19
N ALA A 198 -13.82 1.08 -5.63
CA ALA A 198 -13.52 1.23 -4.21
C ALA A 198 -13.51 2.70 -3.80
N PHE A 199 -12.80 3.57 -4.52
CA PHE A 199 -12.83 5.01 -4.27
C PHE A 199 -14.22 5.63 -4.47
N GLY A 200 -15.00 5.14 -5.44
CA GLY A 200 -16.38 5.60 -5.69
C GLY A 200 -17.28 5.45 -4.48
N LYS A 201 -17.20 4.32 -3.76
CA LYS A 201 -17.93 4.08 -2.52
C LYS A 201 -17.60 5.11 -1.44
N TYR A 202 -16.32 5.43 -1.28
CA TYR A 202 -15.87 6.42 -0.30
C TYR A 202 -16.23 7.86 -0.69
N LYS A 203 -16.19 8.20 -1.98
CA LYS A 203 -16.72 9.49 -2.46
C LYS A 203 -18.20 9.65 -2.10
N GLY A 204 -19.00 8.60 -2.27
CA GLY A 204 -20.41 8.59 -1.83
C GLY A 204 -20.55 8.81 -0.31
N ARG A 205 -19.71 8.14 0.50
CA ARG A 205 -19.67 8.33 1.96
C ARG A 205 -19.31 9.77 2.35
N ILE A 206 -18.30 10.35 1.70
CA ILE A 206 -17.87 11.73 1.91
C ILE A 206 -19.00 12.70 1.54
N ASN A 207 -19.64 12.52 0.40
CA ASN A 207 -20.73 13.38 -0.03
C ASN A 207 -21.91 13.36 0.97
N ASN A 208 -22.31 12.17 1.43
CA ASN A 208 -23.35 12.01 2.43
C ASN A 208 -22.98 12.69 3.77
N TYR A 209 -21.73 12.60 4.18
CA TYR A 209 -21.22 13.23 5.39
C TYR A 209 -21.29 14.76 5.29
N LEU A 210 -20.83 15.32 4.18
CA LEU A 210 -20.83 16.76 3.95
C LEU A 210 -22.26 17.31 3.84
N SER A 211 -23.15 16.63 3.12
CA SER A 211 -24.58 17.01 3.04
C SER A 211 -25.24 17.02 4.41
N LYS A 212 -24.98 16.05 5.27
CA LYS A 212 -25.49 16.02 6.66
C LYS A 212 -24.95 17.16 7.53
N ARG A 213 -23.82 17.76 7.17
CA ARG A 213 -23.23 18.91 7.84
C ARG A 213 -23.71 20.25 7.26
N GLY A 214 -24.64 20.22 6.31
CA GLY A 214 -25.28 21.41 5.75
C GLY A 214 -24.63 21.97 4.48
N TYR A 215 -23.63 21.29 3.90
CA TYR A 215 -23.06 21.70 2.63
C TYR A 215 -24.00 21.34 1.46
N ASP A 216 -24.32 22.35 0.64
CA ASP A 216 -24.99 22.14 -0.64
C ASP A 216 -23.96 21.80 -1.72
N LEU A 217 -23.76 20.51 -1.96
CA LEU A 217 -22.72 20.04 -2.88
C LEU A 217 -22.95 20.45 -4.34
N VAL A 218 -24.21 20.77 -4.72
CA VAL A 218 -24.50 21.29 -6.06
C VAL A 218 -23.98 22.70 -6.19
N LYS A 219 -24.35 23.56 -5.24
CA LYS A 219 -23.92 24.97 -5.17
C LYS A 219 -22.40 25.10 -5.03
N GLU A 220 -21.79 24.26 -4.17
CA GLU A 220 -20.33 24.27 -3.98
C GLU A 220 -19.59 23.88 -5.29
N ARG A 221 -20.08 22.89 -6.02
CA ARG A 221 -19.53 22.49 -7.31
C ARG A 221 -19.67 23.59 -8.37
N GLU A 222 -20.82 24.24 -8.45
CA GLU A 222 -21.04 25.35 -9.37
C GLU A 222 -20.10 26.52 -9.07
N GLY A 223 -19.94 26.86 -7.79
CA GLY A 223 -18.98 27.87 -7.33
C GLY A 223 -17.54 27.52 -7.67
N TRP A 224 -17.18 26.23 -7.52
CA TRP A 224 -15.85 25.73 -7.90
C TRP A 224 -15.58 25.87 -9.39
N TYR A 225 -16.53 25.49 -10.25
CA TYR A 225 -16.38 25.65 -11.70
C TYR A 225 -16.27 27.12 -12.12
N ALA A 226 -17.00 28.02 -11.47
CA ALA A 226 -16.85 29.46 -11.70
C ALA A 226 -15.44 29.96 -11.35
N ARG A 227 -14.88 29.53 -10.21
CA ARG A 227 -13.50 29.87 -9.80
C ARG A 227 -12.45 29.32 -10.78
N ILE A 228 -12.59 28.08 -11.25
CA ILE A 228 -11.70 27.49 -12.26
C ILE A 228 -11.74 28.32 -13.54
N LYS A 229 -12.92 28.72 -14.03
CA LYS A 229 -13.08 29.50 -15.26
C LYS A 229 -12.36 30.84 -15.18
N VAL A 230 -12.45 31.54 -14.05
CA VAL A 230 -11.73 32.80 -13.82
C VAL A 230 -10.22 32.58 -13.84
N ARG A 231 -9.73 31.62 -13.06
CA ARG A 231 -8.29 31.25 -12.98
C ARG A 231 -7.70 30.91 -14.36
N ASP A 232 -8.42 30.16 -15.17
CA ASP A 232 -7.97 29.76 -16.51
C ASP A 232 -8.01 30.90 -17.53
N ALA A 233 -8.90 31.88 -17.37
CA ALA A 233 -8.93 33.09 -18.18
C ALA A 233 -7.74 34.03 -17.85
N GLU A 234 -7.34 34.12 -16.58
CA GLU A 234 -6.16 34.88 -16.14
C GLU A 234 -4.83 34.32 -16.64
N LYS A 235 -4.71 32.99 -16.73
CA LYS A 235 -3.51 32.31 -17.26
C LYS A 235 -3.31 32.50 -18.78
N LYS A 236 -4.33 32.93 -19.51
CA LYS A 236 -4.29 33.13 -20.95
C LYS A 236 -3.95 34.58 -21.34
N LYS A 237 -3.87 35.48 -20.37
CA LYS A 237 -3.41 36.87 -20.52
C LYS A 237 -1.91 37.00 -20.26
#